data_9a20afc4f258d16e1df472f66fd2ef77
#
_entry.id   9a20afc4f258d16e1df472f66fd2ef77
#
_cell.length_a   1.000
_cell.length_b   1.000
_cell.length_c   1.000
_cell.angle_alpha   90.00
_cell.angle_beta   90.00
_cell.angle_gamma   90.00
#
_symmetry.space_group_name_H-M   'P 1'
#
loop_
_entity.id
_entity.type
_entity.pdbx_description
1 polymer ?
#
loop_
_entity_poly.entity_id
_entity_poly.type
_entity_poly.pdbx_seq_one_letter_code
_entity_poly.pdbx_strand_id
1 'polypeptide(L)'
;MKGVILAGGLGTRLRPLTSVTNKHLLPVYDKPMIYYPIQCLLNAGIVDILIVTGGEHAGDFLKLLKNGKELGIRHLEYAYQEGEGGIADALRLAEDFADGEKICVILGDNIIEKNICKAAGNFFTQSSGAKVLLKEVPDPKRFGVVELDGDKVVGIVEKPENPPSNLAVTGIYFYDNDVFKMCNSLEPSARGELEITDVNNFYLKRGDLTYEVLEGWWTDAGTFESLHRASEFVVHSGANHTD
;
A
#
# COMPACT_ATOMS: atom_id res chain seq x y z
N MET A 1 -7.95 -14.57 -2.96
CA MET A 1 -6.99 -13.48 -2.66
C MET A 1 -7.65 -12.51 -1.69
N LYS A 2 -6.95 -12.12 -0.64
CA LYS A 2 -7.44 -11.25 0.43
C LYS A 2 -6.75 -9.88 0.35
N GLY A 3 -7.37 -8.84 0.90
CA GLY A 3 -6.85 -7.48 0.91
C GLY A 3 -6.25 -7.12 2.26
N VAL A 4 -5.10 -6.44 2.26
CA VAL A 4 -4.45 -5.92 3.47
C VAL A 4 -4.22 -4.43 3.30
N ILE A 5 -4.78 -3.62 4.19
CA ILE A 5 -4.55 -2.17 4.20
C ILE A 5 -3.64 -1.83 5.39
N LEU A 6 -2.49 -1.25 5.10
CA LEU A 6 -1.54 -0.84 6.13
C LEU A 6 -1.77 0.63 6.51
N ALA A 7 -2.28 0.85 7.72
CA ALA A 7 -2.71 2.15 8.22
C ALA A 7 -2.10 2.48 9.62
N GLY A 8 -0.95 1.90 9.95
CA GLY A 8 -0.33 2.01 11.28
C GLY A 8 0.51 3.26 11.55
N GLY A 9 0.93 3.99 10.51
CA GLY A 9 1.86 5.12 10.67
C GLY A 9 1.28 6.30 11.46
N LEU A 10 2.10 6.92 12.32
CA LEU A 10 1.71 8.03 13.21
C LEU A 10 1.40 9.36 12.49
N GLY A 11 1.77 9.50 11.22
CA GLY A 11 1.47 10.69 10.43
C GLY A 11 2.16 11.97 10.94
N THR A 12 3.36 11.89 11.48
CA THR A 12 4.09 13.01 12.11
C THR A 12 4.25 14.21 11.18
N ARG A 13 4.38 13.99 9.87
CA ARG A 13 4.48 15.04 8.84
C ARG A 13 3.19 15.83 8.62
N LEU A 14 2.06 15.34 9.13
CA LEU A 14 0.74 15.99 9.05
C LEU A 14 0.32 16.63 10.37
N ARG A 15 1.24 16.75 11.36
CA ARG A 15 0.95 17.51 12.58
C ARG A 15 0.75 19.00 12.25
N PRO A 16 -0.21 19.68 12.92
CA PRO A 16 -0.96 19.24 14.11
C PRO A 16 -2.22 18.40 13.83
N LEU A 17 -2.65 18.19 12.59
CA LEU A 17 -3.90 17.46 12.28
C LEU A 17 -3.91 16.06 12.92
N THR A 18 -2.79 15.36 12.84
CA THR A 18 -2.63 13.99 13.37
C THR A 18 -2.35 13.92 14.88
N SER A 19 -2.43 15.05 15.58
CA SER A 19 -2.40 15.06 17.05
C SER A 19 -3.74 14.66 17.68
N VAL A 20 -4.81 14.60 16.89
CA VAL A 20 -6.18 14.32 17.37
C VAL A 20 -6.87 13.22 16.58
N THR A 21 -6.22 12.65 15.56
CA THR A 21 -6.75 11.55 14.75
C THR A 21 -5.63 10.85 13.97
N ASN A 22 -5.89 9.64 13.50
CA ASN A 22 -4.98 8.94 12.57
C ASN A 22 -4.99 9.62 11.19
N LYS A 23 -3.82 9.67 10.51
CA LYS A 23 -3.71 10.31 9.18
C LYS A 23 -4.69 9.75 8.14
N HIS A 24 -4.96 8.44 8.20
CA HIS A 24 -5.84 7.76 7.24
C HIS A 24 -7.33 8.06 7.46
N LEU A 25 -7.67 8.75 8.57
CA LEU A 25 -9.01 9.25 8.86
C LEU A 25 -9.18 10.72 8.48
N LEU A 26 -8.11 11.41 8.09
CA LEU A 26 -8.18 12.77 7.54
C LEU A 26 -8.99 12.76 6.25
N PRO A 27 -9.75 13.84 5.99
CA PRO A 27 -10.52 13.94 4.76
C PRO A 27 -9.61 14.12 3.55
N VAL A 28 -9.94 13.42 2.47
CA VAL A 28 -9.50 13.71 1.12
C VAL A 28 -10.76 14.03 0.34
N TYR A 29 -10.95 15.30 0.01
CA TYR A 29 -12.15 15.87 -0.55
C TYR A 29 -13.40 15.58 0.30
N ASP A 30 -14.23 14.59 -0.06
CA ASP A 30 -15.55 14.33 0.48
C ASP A 30 -15.63 13.12 1.44
N LYS A 31 -14.53 12.41 1.66
CA LYS A 31 -14.51 11.19 2.48
C LYS A 31 -13.18 10.95 3.19
N PRO A 32 -13.15 10.15 4.27
CA PRO A 32 -11.92 9.75 4.92
C PRO A 32 -10.95 9.04 3.96
N MET A 33 -9.66 9.32 4.08
CA MET A 33 -8.60 8.79 3.24
C MET A 33 -8.66 7.26 3.09
N ILE A 34 -8.95 6.54 4.18
CA ILE A 34 -9.00 5.07 4.20
C ILE A 34 -10.05 4.47 3.24
N TYR A 35 -11.07 5.24 2.84
CA TYR A 35 -12.10 4.75 1.92
C TYR A 35 -11.57 4.51 0.52
N TYR A 36 -10.53 5.23 0.09
CA TYR A 36 -9.95 5.08 -1.24
C TYR A 36 -9.26 3.70 -1.43
N PRO A 37 -8.35 3.25 -0.55
CA PRO A 37 -7.78 1.91 -0.66
C PRO A 37 -8.83 0.80 -0.43
N ILE A 38 -9.84 1.00 0.41
CA ILE A 38 -10.96 0.06 0.55
C ILE A 38 -11.69 -0.08 -0.78
N GLN A 39 -12.09 1.03 -1.40
CA GLN A 39 -12.80 1.01 -2.68
C GLN A 39 -11.94 0.40 -3.81
N CYS A 40 -10.64 0.68 -3.79
CA CYS A 40 -9.70 0.09 -4.74
C CYS A 40 -9.70 -1.44 -4.67
N LEU A 41 -9.68 -2.03 -3.47
CA LEU A 41 -9.76 -3.48 -3.26
C LEU A 41 -11.12 -4.03 -3.70
N LEU A 42 -12.22 -3.38 -3.29
CA LEU A 42 -13.57 -3.82 -3.64
C LEU A 42 -13.82 -3.82 -5.15
N ASN A 43 -13.34 -2.80 -5.87
CA ASN A 43 -13.42 -2.73 -7.33
C ASN A 43 -12.66 -3.87 -8.00
N ALA A 44 -11.58 -4.35 -7.40
CA ALA A 44 -10.83 -5.52 -7.86
C ALA A 44 -11.45 -6.86 -7.42
N GLY A 45 -12.65 -6.85 -6.82
CA GLY A 45 -13.34 -8.05 -6.34
C GLY A 45 -12.74 -8.64 -5.05
N ILE A 46 -11.90 -7.90 -4.34
CA ILE A 46 -11.27 -8.31 -3.10
C ILE A 46 -12.12 -7.80 -1.93
N VAL A 47 -12.91 -8.70 -1.36
CA VAL A 47 -13.98 -8.36 -0.41
C VAL A 47 -13.70 -8.79 1.04
N ASP A 48 -12.65 -9.57 1.27
CA ASP A 48 -12.14 -9.91 2.60
C ASP A 48 -10.93 -9.03 2.87
N ILE A 49 -11.00 -8.17 3.88
CA ILE A 49 -10.03 -7.11 4.11
C ILE A 49 -9.56 -7.12 5.56
N LEU A 50 -8.25 -7.04 5.76
CA LEU A 50 -7.62 -6.75 7.04
C LEU A 50 -7.12 -5.30 7.02
N ILE A 51 -7.41 -4.55 8.08
CA ILE A 51 -6.80 -3.24 8.33
C ILE A 51 -5.78 -3.39 9.45
N VAL A 52 -4.51 -3.18 9.13
CA VAL A 52 -3.45 -3.08 10.12
C VAL A 52 -3.32 -1.62 10.54
N THR A 53 -3.63 -1.32 11.77
CA THR A 53 -3.58 0.03 12.34
C THR A 53 -2.65 0.06 13.55
N GLY A 54 -2.39 1.24 14.10
CA GLY A 54 -1.56 1.39 15.29
C GLY A 54 -1.76 2.76 15.94
N GLY A 55 -1.04 3.01 17.04
CA GLY A 55 -1.13 4.25 17.79
C GLY A 55 -2.44 4.42 18.57
N GLU A 56 -2.60 5.61 19.16
CA GLU A 56 -3.70 5.91 20.10
C GLU A 56 -5.09 5.94 19.43
N HIS A 57 -5.14 6.16 18.12
CA HIS A 57 -6.39 6.33 17.35
C HIS A 57 -6.89 5.07 16.65
N ALA A 58 -6.33 3.89 16.96
CA ALA A 58 -6.74 2.64 16.32
C ALA A 58 -8.24 2.34 16.48
N GLY A 59 -8.83 2.68 17.62
CA GLY A 59 -10.27 2.50 17.88
C GLY A 59 -11.19 3.35 16.99
N ASP A 60 -10.70 4.42 16.38
CA ASP A 60 -11.51 5.28 15.52
C ASP A 60 -11.83 4.62 14.16
N PHE A 61 -10.98 3.71 13.68
CA PHE A 61 -11.28 2.87 12.52
C PHE A 61 -12.50 1.96 12.79
N LEU A 62 -12.58 1.35 13.98
CA LEU A 62 -13.74 0.54 14.38
C LEU A 62 -15.02 1.37 14.45
N LYS A 63 -14.97 2.61 14.95
CA LYS A 63 -16.12 3.51 14.99
C LYS A 63 -16.60 3.87 13.59
N LEU A 64 -15.65 4.17 12.67
CA LEU A 64 -15.94 4.59 11.29
C LEU A 64 -16.46 3.44 10.44
N LEU A 65 -15.74 2.31 10.43
CA LEU A 65 -15.92 1.23 9.47
C LEU A 65 -16.81 0.11 10.01
N LYS A 66 -16.95 0.01 11.33
CA LYS A 66 -17.72 -1.05 12.02
C LYS A 66 -17.30 -2.45 11.51
N ASN A 67 -18.19 -3.18 10.88
CA ASN A 67 -17.95 -4.48 10.25
C ASN A 67 -17.81 -4.41 8.71
N GLY A 68 -17.72 -3.21 8.15
CA GLY A 68 -17.51 -2.98 6.72
C GLY A 68 -18.71 -3.24 5.82
N LYS A 69 -19.85 -3.72 6.33
CA LYS A 69 -21.02 -4.09 5.51
C LYS A 69 -21.59 -2.94 4.70
N GLU A 70 -21.60 -1.73 5.27
CA GLU A 70 -22.10 -0.52 4.60
C GLU A 70 -21.25 -0.15 3.37
N LEU A 71 -19.99 -0.60 3.32
CA LEU A 71 -19.06 -0.40 2.21
C LEU A 71 -19.05 -1.57 1.21
N GLY A 72 -19.72 -2.68 1.51
CA GLY A 72 -19.70 -3.89 0.68
C GLY A 72 -18.58 -4.87 1.01
N ILE A 73 -17.88 -4.69 2.14
CA ILE A 73 -16.87 -5.63 2.61
C ILE A 73 -17.59 -6.88 3.16
N ARG A 74 -17.18 -8.06 2.72
CA ARG A 74 -17.75 -9.34 3.18
C ARG A 74 -17.24 -9.70 4.57
N HIS A 75 -15.93 -9.57 4.77
CA HIS A 75 -15.26 -9.87 6.03
C HIS A 75 -14.21 -8.80 6.32
N LEU A 76 -14.29 -8.13 7.47
CA LEU A 76 -13.39 -7.08 7.91
C LEU A 76 -12.75 -7.46 9.23
N GLU A 77 -11.42 -7.54 9.24
CA GLU A 77 -10.61 -7.75 10.43
C GLU A 77 -9.72 -6.53 10.71
N TYR A 78 -9.24 -6.46 11.94
CA TYR A 78 -8.32 -5.43 12.41
C TYR A 78 -7.15 -6.06 13.14
N ALA A 79 -5.93 -5.62 12.82
CA ALA A 79 -4.73 -5.96 13.56
C ALA A 79 -4.05 -4.68 14.07
N TYR A 80 -3.35 -4.79 15.20
CA TYR A 80 -2.70 -3.67 15.84
C TYR A 80 -1.18 -3.83 15.74
N GLN A 81 -0.52 -2.85 15.07
CA GLN A 81 0.93 -2.75 15.02
C GLN A 81 1.44 -1.96 16.23
N GLU A 82 2.32 -2.55 16.99
CA GLU A 82 3.02 -1.88 18.08
C GLU A 82 4.23 -1.10 17.52
N GLY A 83 4.31 0.20 17.84
CA GLY A 83 5.42 1.04 17.40
C GLY A 83 5.43 1.36 15.90
N GLU A 84 6.60 1.65 15.35
CA GLU A 84 6.86 2.03 13.96
C GLU A 84 7.93 1.14 13.33
N GLY A 85 7.71 -0.17 13.29
CA GLY A 85 8.66 -1.17 12.78
C GLY A 85 8.80 -1.21 11.24
N GLY A 86 8.08 -0.37 10.51
CA GLY A 86 8.09 -0.32 9.04
C GLY A 86 6.95 -1.10 8.39
N ILE A 87 6.94 -1.09 7.04
CA ILE A 87 5.86 -1.69 6.24
C ILE A 87 5.87 -3.22 6.35
N ALA A 88 7.05 -3.85 6.28
CA ALA A 88 7.16 -5.30 6.36
C ALA A 88 6.83 -5.80 7.78
N ASP A 89 7.09 -5.00 8.82
CA ASP A 89 6.67 -5.29 10.18
C ASP A 89 5.14 -5.31 10.33
N ALA A 90 4.45 -4.30 9.78
CA ALA A 90 2.99 -4.29 9.74
C ALA A 90 2.42 -5.47 8.93
N LEU A 91 3.08 -5.83 7.83
CA LEU A 91 2.63 -6.90 6.95
C LEU A 91 2.67 -8.28 7.63
N ARG A 92 3.63 -8.54 8.53
CA ARG A 92 3.69 -9.81 9.29
C ARG A 92 2.38 -10.13 10.01
N LEU A 93 1.69 -9.09 10.49
CA LEU A 93 0.44 -9.24 11.24
C LEU A 93 -0.73 -9.77 10.39
N ALA A 94 -0.54 -9.88 9.08
CA ALA A 94 -1.55 -10.38 8.16
C ALA A 94 -1.41 -11.89 7.88
N GLU A 95 -0.43 -12.60 8.45
CA GLU A 95 -0.15 -14.01 8.12
C GLU A 95 -1.35 -14.93 8.43
N ASP A 96 -1.91 -14.83 9.64
CA ASP A 96 -3.08 -15.64 10.04
C ASP A 96 -4.31 -15.29 9.20
N PHE A 97 -4.54 -13.99 8.95
CA PHE A 97 -5.63 -13.55 8.09
C PHE A 97 -5.48 -14.06 6.66
N ALA A 98 -4.28 -14.06 6.11
CA ALA A 98 -4.00 -14.54 4.75
C ALA A 98 -4.34 -16.03 4.60
N ASP A 99 -4.10 -16.86 5.63
CA ASP A 99 -4.45 -18.28 5.67
C ASP A 99 -3.98 -19.05 4.42
N GLY A 100 -2.73 -18.82 4.02
CA GLY A 100 -2.12 -19.43 2.84
C GLY A 100 -2.54 -18.84 1.49
N GLU A 101 -3.48 -17.90 1.46
CA GLU A 101 -3.91 -17.24 0.22
C GLU A 101 -2.94 -16.15 -0.23
N LYS A 102 -2.99 -15.83 -1.53
CA LYS A 102 -2.39 -14.60 -2.06
C LYS A 102 -3.05 -13.37 -1.46
N ILE A 103 -2.29 -12.31 -1.33
CA ILE A 103 -2.77 -11.03 -0.80
C ILE A 103 -2.49 -9.88 -1.75
N CYS A 104 -3.37 -8.87 -1.72
CA CYS A 104 -3.14 -7.53 -2.25
C CYS A 104 -2.95 -6.59 -1.07
N VAL A 105 -1.81 -5.92 -1.01
CA VAL A 105 -1.45 -4.97 0.05
C VAL A 105 -1.54 -3.56 -0.49
N ILE A 106 -2.24 -2.67 0.22
CA ILE A 106 -2.31 -1.26 -0.12
C ILE A 106 -1.95 -0.42 1.11
N LEU A 107 -1.04 0.54 0.94
CA LEU A 107 -0.81 1.53 1.99
C LEU A 107 -2.01 2.47 2.09
N GLY A 108 -2.48 2.72 3.30
CA GLY A 108 -3.73 3.43 3.57
C GLY A 108 -3.79 4.89 3.09
N ASP A 109 -2.65 5.46 2.70
CA ASP A 109 -2.52 6.80 2.13
C ASP A 109 -2.34 6.84 0.61
N ASN A 110 -2.41 5.69 -0.05
CA ASN A 110 -2.28 5.59 -1.50
C ASN A 110 -3.64 5.75 -2.19
N ILE A 111 -3.71 6.71 -3.10
CA ILE A 111 -4.92 7.04 -3.87
C ILE A 111 -4.57 7.02 -5.36
N ILE A 112 -5.42 6.42 -6.16
CA ILE A 112 -5.22 6.25 -7.61
C ILE A 112 -6.45 6.70 -8.39
N GLU A 113 -6.26 7.15 -9.61
CA GLU A 113 -7.33 7.54 -10.55
C GLU A 113 -8.08 6.32 -11.08
N LYS A 114 -7.35 5.40 -11.67
CA LYS A 114 -7.88 4.18 -12.30
C LYS A 114 -8.06 3.06 -11.26
N ASN A 115 -8.19 1.85 -11.72
CA ASN A 115 -8.34 0.67 -10.85
C ASN A 115 -7.15 -0.29 -11.01
N ILE A 116 -7.13 -1.31 -10.16
CA ILE A 116 -6.11 -2.36 -10.18
C ILE A 116 -6.66 -3.71 -10.69
N CYS A 117 -7.85 -3.72 -11.29
CA CYS A 117 -8.55 -4.95 -11.70
C CYS A 117 -7.71 -5.84 -12.60
N LYS A 118 -7.04 -5.24 -13.60
CA LYS A 118 -6.16 -5.96 -14.52
C LYS A 118 -4.96 -6.58 -13.78
N ALA A 119 -4.27 -5.79 -12.95
CA ALA A 119 -3.13 -6.26 -12.19
C ALA A 119 -3.51 -7.38 -11.22
N ALA A 120 -4.64 -7.23 -10.53
CA ALA A 120 -5.19 -8.25 -9.64
C ALA A 120 -5.55 -9.54 -10.39
N GLY A 121 -6.22 -9.43 -11.54
CA GLY A 121 -6.57 -10.58 -12.39
C GLY A 121 -5.33 -11.32 -12.89
N ASN A 122 -4.32 -10.59 -13.38
CA ASN A 122 -3.06 -11.17 -13.83
C ASN A 122 -2.32 -11.86 -12.69
N PHE A 123 -2.30 -11.25 -11.50
CA PHE A 123 -1.65 -11.86 -10.34
C PHE A 123 -2.42 -13.07 -9.81
N PHE A 124 -3.74 -13.05 -9.87
CA PHE A 124 -4.57 -14.19 -9.47
C PHE A 124 -4.22 -15.46 -10.25
N THR A 125 -3.93 -15.35 -11.55
CA THR A 125 -3.54 -16.47 -12.42
C THR A 125 -2.05 -16.81 -12.36
N GLN A 126 -1.18 -15.91 -11.86
CA GLN A 126 0.24 -16.18 -11.65
C GLN A 126 0.40 -17.31 -10.63
N SER A 127 1.30 -18.26 -10.83
CA SER A 127 1.44 -19.43 -9.94
C SER A 127 1.97 -19.05 -8.55
N SER A 128 3.00 -18.21 -8.50
CA SER A 128 3.70 -17.76 -7.29
C SER A 128 4.40 -16.43 -7.51
N GLY A 129 5.03 -15.88 -6.49
CA GLY A 129 5.87 -14.71 -6.57
C GLY A 129 5.18 -13.42 -6.11
N ALA A 130 5.67 -12.30 -6.61
CA ALA A 130 5.17 -10.98 -6.28
C ALA A 130 4.90 -10.12 -7.52
N LYS A 131 4.07 -9.09 -7.34
CA LYS A 131 3.88 -8.03 -8.32
C LYS A 131 3.88 -6.68 -7.63
N VAL A 132 4.65 -5.73 -8.17
CA VAL A 132 4.66 -4.33 -7.74
C VAL A 132 4.00 -3.46 -8.79
N LEU A 133 3.31 -2.41 -8.35
CA LEU A 133 2.78 -1.40 -9.26
C LEU A 133 3.70 -0.19 -9.27
N LEU A 134 4.07 0.25 -10.46
CA LEU A 134 5.00 1.34 -10.69
C LEU A 134 4.27 2.59 -11.19
N LYS A 135 4.81 3.75 -10.86
CA LYS A 135 4.35 5.03 -11.40
C LYS A 135 5.53 5.94 -11.72
N GLU A 136 5.50 6.56 -12.89
CA GLU A 136 6.45 7.63 -13.19
C GLU A 136 6.11 8.87 -12.37
N VAL A 137 7.12 9.40 -11.66
CA VAL A 137 6.98 10.54 -10.75
C VAL A 137 8.06 11.59 -10.99
N PRO A 138 7.78 12.89 -10.77
CA PRO A 138 8.76 13.94 -10.96
C PRO A 138 9.85 13.99 -9.89
N ASP A 139 9.59 13.47 -8.68
CA ASP A 139 10.52 13.42 -7.55
C ASP A 139 10.58 11.99 -6.98
N PRO A 140 11.39 11.10 -7.59
CA PRO A 140 11.45 9.70 -7.17
C PRO A 140 12.21 9.47 -5.86
N LYS A 141 13.02 10.43 -5.37
CA LYS A 141 13.87 10.29 -4.16
C LYS A 141 13.10 9.94 -2.88
N ARG A 142 11.79 10.10 -2.89
CA ARG A 142 10.92 9.85 -1.73
C ARG A 142 10.44 8.39 -1.62
N PHE A 143 10.69 7.58 -2.63
CA PHE A 143 10.08 6.26 -2.82
C PHE A 143 11.14 5.19 -3.04
N GLY A 144 10.72 3.94 -3.00
CA GLY A 144 11.48 2.86 -3.63
C GLY A 144 11.49 3.09 -5.15
N VAL A 145 12.66 3.06 -5.77
CA VAL A 145 12.82 3.35 -7.20
C VAL A 145 13.40 2.14 -7.91
N VAL A 146 12.78 1.75 -9.03
CA VAL A 146 13.26 0.61 -9.81
C VAL A 146 14.44 1.01 -10.70
N GLU A 147 15.39 0.09 -10.79
CA GLU A 147 16.44 0.07 -11.80
C GLU A 147 16.00 -0.88 -12.92
N LEU A 148 16.09 -0.42 -14.17
CA LEU A 148 15.68 -1.17 -15.35
C LEU A 148 16.89 -1.52 -16.23
N ASP A 149 16.89 -2.74 -16.77
CA ASP A 149 17.70 -3.16 -17.92
C ASP A 149 16.74 -3.57 -19.05
N GLY A 150 16.55 -2.67 -20.02
CA GLY A 150 15.45 -2.76 -20.97
C GLY A 150 14.08 -2.73 -20.26
N ASP A 151 13.27 -3.76 -20.49
CA ASP A 151 11.96 -3.91 -19.83
C ASP A 151 12.00 -4.75 -18.55
N LYS A 152 13.20 -5.05 -18.02
CA LYS A 152 13.34 -5.86 -16.81
C LYS A 152 13.75 -5.02 -15.63
N VAL A 153 13.06 -5.21 -14.51
CA VAL A 153 13.53 -4.70 -13.22
C VAL A 153 14.75 -5.53 -12.80
N VAL A 154 15.87 -4.85 -12.52
CA VAL A 154 17.11 -5.48 -12.06
C VAL A 154 17.47 -5.09 -10.62
N GLY A 155 16.84 -4.07 -10.07
CA GLY A 155 17.01 -3.62 -8.70
C GLY A 155 15.89 -2.70 -8.26
N ILE A 156 15.69 -2.62 -6.94
CA ILE A 156 14.83 -1.61 -6.29
C ILE A 156 15.65 -0.99 -5.17
N VAL A 157 15.77 0.34 -5.19
CA VAL A 157 16.56 1.11 -4.20
C VAL A 157 15.61 1.98 -3.38
N GLU A 158 15.64 1.84 -2.07
CA GLU A 158 14.80 2.63 -1.16
C GLU A 158 15.35 4.05 -1.02
N LYS A 159 14.54 5.04 -1.35
CA LYS A 159 14.81 6.49 -1.21
C LYS A 159 16.23 6.91 -1.63
N PRO A 160 16.64 6.60 -2.87
CA PRO A 160 18.00 6.87 -3.31
C PRO A 160 18.30 8.37 -3.42
N GLU A 161 19.51 8.79 -3.01
CA GLU A 161 19.97 10.16 -3.26
C GLU A 161 20.10 10.44 -4.77
N ASN A 162 20.55 9.44 -5.53
CA ASN A 162 20.66 9.48 -6.99
C ASN A 162 19.76 8.38 -7.58
N PRO A 163 18.50 8.68 -7.91
CA PRO A 163 17.55 7.70 -8.41
C PRO A 163 18.00 7.11 -9.75
N PRO A 164 17.96 5.77 -9.94
CA PRO A 164 18.32 5.13 -11.20
C PRO A 164 17.27 5.37 -12.31
N SER A 165 16.05 5.75 -11.95
CA SER A 165 14.97 6.07 -12.88
C SER A 165 13.94 7.01 -12.24
N ASN A 166 12.89 7.38 -12.99
CA ASN A 166 11.73 8.12 -12.47
C ASN A 166 10.56 7.19 -12.10
N LEU A 167 10.74 5.86 -12.15
CA LEU A 167 9.70 4.89 -11.84
C LEU A 167 9.74 4.52 -10.36
N ALA A 168 8.80 5.09 -9.63
CA ALA A 168 8.58 4.78 -8.22
C ALA A 168 7.74 3.52 -8.04
N VAL A 169 8.10 2.70 -7.06
CA VAL A 169 7.23 1.64 -6.56
C VAL A 169 6.14 2.32 -5.74
N THR A 170 4.89 2.11 -6.13
CA THR A 170 3.74 2.63 -5.38
C THR A 170 3.51 1.82 -4.10
N GLY A 171 2.63 2.31 -3.24
CA GLY A 171 2.23 1.56 -2.05
C GLY A 171 1.16 0.49 -2.34
N ILE A 172 1.22 -0.17 -3.50
CA ILE A 172 0.28 -1.23 -3.90
C ILE A 172 1.09 -2.45 -4.37
N TYR A 173 0.91 -3.57 -3.68
CA TYR A 173 1.69 -4.78 -3.88
C TYR A 173 0.79 -6.00 -3.93
N PHE A 174 1.24 -7.04 -4.64
CA PHE A 174 0.62 -8.35 -4.61
C PHE A 174 1.68 -9.38 -4.25
N TYR A 175 1.35 -10.28 -3.34
CA TYR A 175 2.26 -11.30 -2.84
C TYR A 175 1.59 -12.67 -2.76
N ASP A 176 2.38 -13.72 -2.99
CA ASP A 176 2.05 -15.05 -2.53
C ASP A 176 2.30 -15.21 -1.02
N ASN A 177 2.00 -16.37 -0.46
CA ASN A 177 2.13 -16.61 0.97
C ASN A 177 3.59 -16.66 1.49
N ASP A 178 4.59 -16.78 0.60
CA ASP A 178 5.99 -16.78 1.02
C ASP A 178 6.44 -15.42 1.58
N VAL A 179 5.69 -14.35 1.31
CA VAL A 179 5.98 -13.00 1.81
C VAL A 179 6.16 -12.97 3.33
N PHE A 180 5.39 -13.74 4.08
CA PHE A 180 5.46 -13.74 5.54
C PHE A 180 6.78 -14.33 6.06
N LYS A 181 7.28 -15.40 5.41
CA LYS A 181 8.61 -15.95 5.73
C LYS A 181 9.70 -14.94 5.46
N MET A 182 9.58 -14.18 4.35
CA MET A 182 10.54 -13.13 4.02
C MET A 182 10.49 -12.00 5.04
N CYS A 183 9.31 -11.46 5.37
CA CYS A 183 9.15 -10.44 6.39
C CYS A 183 9.74 -10.88 7.74
N ASN A 184 9.54 -12.14 8.13
CA ASN A 184 10.05 -12.69 9.39
C ASN A 184 11.58 -12.88 9.39
N SER A 185 12.24 -12.90 8.23
CA SER A 185 13.69 -13.05 8.08
C SER A 185 14.45 -11.74 7.93
N LEU A 186 13.74 -10.60 7.84
CA LEU A 186 14.37 -9.29 7.66
C LEU A 186 15.04 -8.80 8.96
N GLU A 187 16.15 -8.09 8.76
CA GLU A 187 16.77 -7.29 9.80
C GLU A 187 16.43 -5.80 9.60
N PRO A 188 16.29 -5.02 10.68
CA PRO A 188 16.01 -3.60 10.57
C PRO A 188 17.08 -2.85 9.78
N SER A 189 16.66 -1.96 8.91
CA SER A 189 17.52 -1.04 8.15
C SER A 189 18.22 -0.03 9.06
N ALA A 190 19.11 0.80 8.51
CA ALA A 190 19.72 1.92 9.23
C ALA A 190 18.70 2.92 9.81
N ARG A 191 17.43 2.87 9.34
CA ARG A 191 16.30 3.66 9.85
C ARG A 191 15.57 2.98 11.01
N GLY A 192 15.95 1.75 11.37
CA GLY A 192 15.27 0.93 12.37
C GLY A 192 13.95 0.30 11.84
N GLU A 193 13.70 0.31 10.53
CA GLU A 193 12.49 -0.21 9.90
C GLU A 193 12.77 -1.51 9.12
N LEU A 194 11.80 -2.42 9.10
CA LEU A 194 11.77 -3.55 8.18
C LEU A 194 11.21 -3.08 6.84
N GLU A 195 12.10 -3.01 5.84
CA GLU A 195 11.80 -2.37 4.57
C GLU A 195 11.05 -3.29 3.62
N ILE A 196 9.94 -2.83 3.07
CA ILE A 196 9.23 -3.58 2.02
C ILE A 196 10.07 -3.70 0.73
N THR A 197 10.98 -2.77 0.51
CA THR A 197 11.92 -2.81 -0.61
C THR A 197 12.82 -4.05 -0.54
N ASP A 198 13.22 -4.49 0.65
CA ASP A 198 14.04 -5.70 0.81
C ASP A 198 13.22 -6.97 0.51
N VAL A 199 11.94 -7.00 0.89
CA VAL A 199 11.01 -8.06 0.48
C VAL A 199 10.90 -8.14 -1.04
N ASN A 200 10.68 -7.01 -1.71
CA ASN A 200 10.58 -6.95 -3.17
C ASN A 200 11.87 -7.40 -3.85
N ASN A 201 13.03 -6.97 -3.34
CA ASN A 201 14.34 -7.40 -3.84
C ASN A 201 14.61 -8.90 -3.61
N PHE A 202 14.02 -9.51 -2.59
CA PHE A 202 14.09 -10.95 -2.39
C PHE A 202 13.37 -11.69 -3.53
N TYR A 203 12.13 -11.28 -3.86
CA TYR A 203 11.40 -11.83 -5.02
C TYR A 203 12.12 -11.57 -6.33
N LEU A 204 12.73 -10.39 -6.49
CA LEU A 204 13.53 -10.07 -7.67
C LEU A 204 14.72 -11.04 -7.83
N LYS A 205 15.47 -11.31 -6.75
CA LYS A 205 16.61 -12.27 -6.75
C LYS A 205 16.15 -13.70 -7.05
N ARG A 206 14.92 -14.08 -6.66
CA ARG A 206 14.32 -15.36 -7.00
C ARG A 206 13.88 -15.46 -8.46
N GLY A 207 13.77 -14.33 -9.16
CA GLY A 207 13.29 -14.27 -10.54
C GLY A 207 11.78 -14.34 -10.70
N ASP A 208 11.00 -14.11 -9.64
CA ASP A 208 9.54 -14.17 -9.60
C ASP A 208 8.86 -12.86 -9.15
N LEU A 209 9.56 -11.72 -9.32
CA LEU A 209 8.98 -10.38 -9.25
C LEU A 209 8.48 -9.95 -10.63
N THR A 210 7.22 -9.56 -10.71
CA THR A 210 6.61 -8.93 -11.90
C THR A 210 6.21 -7.50 -11.58
N TYR A 211 5.94 -6.69 -12.61
CA TYR A 211 5.44 -5.34 -12.40
C TYR A 211 4.38 -4.96 -13.44
N GLU A 212 3.57 -3.96 -13.12
CA GLU A 212 2.74 -3.22 -14.05
C GLU A 212 2.85 -1.72 -13.76
N VAL A 213 2.71 -0.88 -14.80
CA VAL A 213 2.70 0.57 -14.65
C VAL A 213 1.26 1.04 -14.47
N LEU A 214 1.00 1.82 -13.41
CA LEU A 214 -0.33 2.39 -13.15
C LEU A 214 -0.69 3.45 -14.19
N GLU A 215 -1.87 3.32 -14.75
CA GLU A 215 -2.50 4.34 -15.58
C GLU A 215 -3.10 5.46 -14.72
N GLY A 216 -3.28 6.65 -15.32
CA GLY A 216 -3.80 7.81 -14.63
C GLY A 216 -2.88 8.37 -13.55
N TRP A 217 -3.41 9.19 -12.65
CA TRP A 217 -2.63 9.74 -11.55
C TRP A 217 -2.56 8.78 -10.35
N TRP A 218 -1.50 8.96 -9.56
CA TRP A 218 -1.29 8.33 -8.27
C TRP A 218 -0.67 9.35 -7.30
N THR A 219 -1.01 9.26 -6.03
CA THR A 219 -0.36 10.03 -4.98
C THR A 219 -0.37 9.29 -3.65
N ASP A 220 0.67 9.53 -2.83
CA ASP A 220 0.66 9.28 -1.39
C ASP A 220 0.12 10.54 -0.69
N ALA A 221 -0.86 10.43 0.16
CA ALA A 221 -1.39 11.58 0.91
C ALA A 221 -0.68 11.74 2.28
N GLY A 222 0.65 11.64 2.30
CA GLY A 222 1.47 11.59 3.52
C GLY A 222 2.05 12.92 3.99
N THR A 223 1.90 14.03 3.23
CA THR A 223 2.31 15.39 3.59
C THR A 223 1.17 16.35 3.32
N PHE A 224 1.27 17.61 3.82
CA PHE A 224 0.25 18.64 3.55
C PHE A 224 0.07 18.89 2.06
N GLU A 225 1.17 18.97 1.30
CA GLU A 225 1.15 19.21 -0.14
C GLU A 225 0.53 18.04 -0.90
N SER A 226 0.87 16.79 -0.52
CA SER A 226 0.31 15.62 -1.20
C SER A 226 -1.13 15.35 -0.79
N LEU A 227 -1.55 15.67 0.44
CA LEU A 227 -2.94 15.61 0.90
C LEU A 227 -3.82 16.62 0.15
N HIS A 228 -3.35 17.85 -0.03
CA HIS A 228 -4.04 18.88 -0.81
C HIS A 228 -4.17 18.44 -2.27
N ARG A 229 -3.06 18.04 -2.89
CA ARG A 229 -3.04 17.54 -4.27
C ARG A 229 -3.96 16.33 -4.48
N ALA A 230 -4.02 15.39 -3.51
CA ALA A 230 -4.95 14.28 -3.57
C ALA A 230 -6.41 14.76 -3.66
N SER A 231 -6.79 15.75 -2.85
CA SER A 231 -8.13 16.35 -2.89
C SER A 231 -8.40 17.02 -4.23
N GLU A 232 -7.46 17.77 -4.79
CA GLU A 232 -7.60 18.40 -6.12
C GLU A 232 -7.76 17.35 -7.22
N PHE A 233 -6.98 16.28 -7.22
CA PHE A 233 -7.09 15.20 -8.19
C PHE A 233 -8.46 14.52 -8.11
N VAL A 234 -8.95 14.22 -6.91
CA VAL A 234 -10.28 13.62 -6.73
C VAL A 234 -11.38 14.56 -7.23
N VAL A 235 -11.29 15.87 -6.97
CA VAL A 235 -12.27 16.85 -7.44
C VAL A 235 -12.32 16.91 -8.97
N HIS A 236 -11.15 16.93 -9.63
CA HIS A 236 -11.08 17.16 -11.08
C HIS A 236 -11.23 15.90 -11.92
N SER A 237 -10.70 14.78 -11.46
CA SER A 237 -10.61 13.55 -12.25
C SER A 237 -11.27 12.34 -11.60
N GLY A 238 -11.75 12.46 -10.34
CA GLY A 238 -12.25 11.31 -9.57
C GLY A 238 -11.13 10.35 -9.15
N ALA A 239 -11.49 9.27 -8.47
CA ALA A 239 -10.58 8.21 -8.03
C ALA A 239 -11.24 6.84 -8.19
N ASN A 240 -10.41 5.78 -8.35
CA ASN A 240 -10.85 4.38 -8.42
C ASN A 240 -11.88 4.09 -9.54
N HIS A 241 -11.69 4.68 -10.72
CA HIS A 241 -12.59 4.43 -11.85
C HIS A 241 -12.58 2.96 -12.26
N THR A 242 -13.76 2.41 -12.47
CA THR A 242 -14.02 1.08 -13.00
C THR A 242 -14.52 1.20 -14.44
N ASP A 243 -13.64 1.53 -15.37
CA ASP A 243 -14.01 1.62 -16.79
C ASP A 243 -14.25 0.24 -17.39
#